data_c0ed7ec233ffcd7bdb59bbc3dabf4d77
#
_entry.id   c0ed7ec233ffcd7bdb59bbc3dabf4d77
#
_cell.length_a   1.000
_cell.length_b   1.000
_cell.length_c   1.000
_cell.angle_alpha   90.00
_cell.angle_beta   90.00
_cell.angle_gamma   90.00
#
_symmetry.space_group_name_H-M   'P 1'
#
loop_
_entity.id
_entity.type
_entity.pdbx_description
1 polymer ?
#
loop_
_entity_poly.entity_id
_entity_poly.type
_entity_poly.pdbx_seq_one_letter_code
_entity_poly.pdbx_strand_id
1 'polypeptide(L)'
;MSAAGPRRIVLDDGRVLAFDEWGDRSGEPVFSFHGGVSSRLDASPLHEACKENGVRLIAPDRPGCGHSDPAPKRRLLDWPRDVAELANALGIDRFGVMGWSLGSQYAAACAYSLPGRVIRAAILAGVVPFEIQPSRAGMVWFDRWLLTLCRWAPPLAGFGLRVALEVPPLAWMQRVIYRDGNYADREALRRDPSPTWAAETIREAVRAGARGVIRDYRIWREPWGFGLEQLDVEVGIWQGDADAMTPVADAELLAARIPGARLAVCPGEGHVSLQRNHGAEAAAWLAEPLRAARV
;
A
#
# COMPACT_ATOMS: atom_id res chain seq x y z
N MET A 1 8.37 1.73 18.05
CA MET A 1 7.73 0.38 17.94
C MET A 1 7.06 0.06 19.25
N SER A 2 5.76 -0.31 19.23
CA SER A 2 5.09 -0.81 20.42
C SER A 2 5.73 -2.13 20.85
N ALA A 3 6.13 -2.25 22.12
CA ALA A 3 6.69 -3.48 22.70
C ALA A 3 5.68 -4.66 22.71
N ALA A 4 4.44 -4.43 22.32
CA ALA A 4 3.30 -5.36 22.46
C ALA A 4 2.87 -5.98 21.12
N GLY A 5 3.72 -6.14 20.12
CA GLY A 5 3.37 -6.78 18.84
C GLY A 5 2.13 -6.17 18.13
N PRO A 6 1.76 -6.65 16.94
CA PRO A 6 0.58 -6.16 16.22
C PRO A 6 -0.72 -6.56 16.91
N ARG A 7 -1.74 -5.73 16.75
CA ARG A 7 -3.13 -6.08 17.08
C ARG A 7 -3.64 -7.13 16.09
N ARG A 8 -4.62 -7.90 16.52
CA ARG A 8 -5.16 -9.00 15.71
C ARG A 8 -6.68 -9.10 15.91
N ILE A 9 -7.36 -9.46 14.84
CA ILE A 9 -8.74 -9.94 14.88
C ILE A 9 -8.82 -11.31 14.24
N VAL A 10 -9.85 -12.05 14.57
CA VAL A 10 -10.22 -13.29 13.86
C VAL A 10 -11.37 -12.94 12.93
N LEU A 11 -11.17 -13.19 11.65
CA LEU A 11 -12.18 -13.00 10.61
C LEU A 11 -13.25 -14.11 10.66
N ASP A 12 -14.40 -13.89 10.05
CA ASP A 12 -15.51 -14.85 10.01
C ASP A 12 -15.13 -16.21 9.43
N ASP A 13 -14.11 -16.25 8.55
CA ASP A 13 -13.59 -17.49 7.98
C ASP A 13 -12.49 -18.16 8.83
N GLY A 14 -12.24 -17.63 10.02
CA GLY A 14 -11.30 -18.16 11.01
C GLY A 14 -9.86 -17.70 10.82
N ARG A 15 -9.54 -16.94 9.75
CA ARG A 15 -8.19 -16.36 9.55
C ARG A 15 -7.92 -15.24 10.56
N VAL A 16 -6.67 -15.15 10.99
CA VAL A 16 -6.17 -14.00 11.74
C VAL A 16 -5.79 -12.88 10.76
N LEU A 17 -6.31 -11.68 11.00
CA LEU A 17 -5.86 -10.44 10.36
C LEU A 17 -5.11 -9.59 11.38
N ALA A 18 -3.85 -9.28 11.10
CA ALA A 18 -3.01 -8.45 11.94
C ALA A 18 -2.98 -7.01 11.40
N PHE A 19 -2.89 -6.04 12.30
CA PHE A 19 -2.84 -4.62 11.95
C PHE A 19 -2.13 -3.81 13.04
N ASP A 20 -1.64 -2.64 12.66
CA ASP A 20 -1.19 -1.61 13.60
C ASP A 20 -2.04 -0.35 13.43
N GLU A 21 -2.06 0.48 14.47
CA GLU A 21 -2.67 1.80 14.44
C GLU A 21 -1.61 2.86 14.69
N TRP A 22 -1.59 3.85 13.81
CA TRP A 22 -0.70 5.00 13.86
C TRP A 22 -1.52 6.29 13.94
N GLY A 23 -0.89 7.40 14.27
CA GLY A 23 -1.59 8.69 14.40
C GLY A 23 -2.37 8.82 15.71
N ASP A 24 -3.50 9.53 15.64
CA ASP A 24 -4.39 9.77 16.77
C ASP A 24 -5.48 8.70 16.86
N ARG A 25 -5.50 7.91 17.92
CA ARG A 25 -6.50 6.84 18.11
C ARG A 25 -7.94 7.35 18.23
N SER A 26 -8.12 8.62 18.60
CA SER A 26 -9.42 9.29 18.65
C SER A 26 -9.77 10.03 17.37
N GLY A 27 -8.84 10.07 16.41
CA GLY A 27 -8.97 10.75 15.13
C GLY A 27 -9.87 10.03 14.13
N GLU A 28 -10.01 10.63 12.96
CA GLU A 28 -10.85 10.10 11.89
C GLU A 28 -10.19 8.87 11.24
N PRO A 29 -10.94 7.78 11.01
CA PRO A 29 -10.39 6.52 10.56
C PRO A 29 -10.01 6.55 9.07
N VAL A 30 -8.76 6.18 8.80
CA VAL A 30 -8.21 5.98 7.47
C VAL A 30 -7.49 4.63 7.43
N PHE A 31 -7.85 3.77 6.50
CA PHE A 31 -7.14 2.51 6.26
C PHE A 31 -6.01 2.72 5.27
N SER A 32 -4.80 2.30 5.64
CA SER A 32 -3.60 2.38 4.80
C SER A 32 -3.14 1.01 4.34
N PHE A 33 -3.03 0.83 3.03
CA PHE A 33 -2.64 -0.44 2.41
C PHE A 33 -1.22 -0.36 1.87
N HIS A 34 -0.37 -1.23 2.41
CA HIS A 34 1.07 -1.27 2.17
C HIS A 34 1.45 -1.60 0.71
N GLY A 35 2.65 -1.23 0.30
CA GLY A 35 3.21 -1.49 -1.02
C GLY A 35 3.49 -2.98 -1.32
N GLY A 36 4.14 -3.25 -2.44
CA GLY A 36 4.69 -4.56 -2.76
C GLY A 36 5.91 -4.90 -1.90
N VAL A 37 6.12 -6.17 -1.56
CA VAL A 37 7.19 -6.63 -0.65
C VAL A 37 7.28 -5.77 0.62
N SER A 38 6.13 -5.44 1.18
CA SER A 38 5.98 -4.53 2.31
C SER A 38 4.98 -5.08 3.33
N SER A 39 4.78 -4.39 4.45
CA SER A 39 3.91 -4.77 5.55
C SER A 39 3.22 -3.55 6.16
N ARG A 40 2.34 -3.76 7.14
CA ARG A 40 1.69 -2.71 7.93
C ARG A 40 2.65 -1.66 8.49
N LEU A 41 3.96 -2.01 8.61
CA LEU A 41 4.98 -1.11 9.15
C LEU A 41 5.34 0.04 8.20
N ASP A 42 4.96 -0.01 6.90
CA ASP A 42 5.27 1.09 5.99
C ASP A 42 4.49 2.38 6.29
N ALA A 43 3.40 2.26 7.03
CA ALA A 43 2.64 3.42 7.53
C ALA A 43 3.27 4.09 8.77
N SER A 44 4.23 3.44 9.43
CA SER A 44 4.81 3.95 10.69
C SER A 44 5.47 5.34 10.58
N PRO A 45 6.12 5.73 9.47
CA PRO A 45 6.69 7.07 9.35
C PRO A 45 5.65 8.20 9.36
N LEU A 46 4.40 7.88 9.10
CA LEU A 46 3.31 8.86 9.07
C LEU A 46 2.72 9.13 10.47
N HIS A 47 3.20 8.43 11.52
CA HIS A 47 2.60 8.45 12.86
C HIS A 47 2.41 9.86 13.41
N GLU A 48 3.48 10.63 13.56
CA GLU A 48 3.42 11.95 14.20
C GLU A 48 2.58 12.94 13.37
N ALA A 49 2.79 12.97 12.05
CA ALA A 49 2.02 13.86 11.19
C ALA A 49 0.53 13.49 11.12
N CYS A 50 0.17 12.21 11.12
CA CYS A 50 -1.22 11.77 11.23
C CYS A 50 -1.83 12.15 12.58
N LYS A 51 -1.06 12.07 13.68
CA LYS A 51 -1.49 12.47 15.01
C LYS A 51 -1.79 13.96 15.09
N GLU A 52 -0.90 14.79 14.57
CA GLU A 52 -1.09 16.25 14.48
C GLU A 52 -2.32 16.64 13.65
N ASN A 53 -2.63 15.84 12.65
CA ASN A 53 -3.79 16.04 11.78
C ASN A 53 -5.07 15.31 12.24
N GLY A 54 -5.12 14.75 13.46
CA GLY A 54 -6.31 14.07 14.00
C GLY A 54 -6.77 12.89 13.13
N VAL A 55 -5.83 12.13 12.58
CA VAL A 55 -6.08 10.94 11.76
C VAL A 55 -5.75 9.68 12.54
N ARG A 56 -6.68 8.73 12.60
CA ARG A 56 -6.46 7.37 13.07
C ARG A 56 -6.12 6.49 11.86
N LEU A 57 -4.83 6.24 11.66
CA LEU A 57 -4.34 5.48 10.53
C LEU A 57 -4.27 3.98 10.89
N ILE A 58 -5.07 3.16 10.24
CA ILE A 58 -5.19 1.73 10.46
C ILE A 58 -4.49 1.00 9.31
N ALA A 59 -3.41 0.30 9.61
CA ALA A 59 -2.57 -0.39 8.63
C ALA A 59 -2.63 -1.91 8.83
N PRO A 60 -3.45 -2.65 8.07
CA PRO A 60 -3.47 -4.11 8.13
C PRO A 60 -2.37 -4.75 7.28
N ASP A 61 -1.84 -5.88 7.74
CA ASP A 61 -1.06 -6.78 6.90
C ASP A 61 -2.00 -7.54 5.95
N ARG A 62 -1.73 -7.50 4.64
CA ARG A 62 -2.51 -8.32 3.69
C ARG A 62 -2.32 -9.82 3.95
N PRO A 63 -3.29 -10.68 3.56
CA PRO A 63 -3.21 -12.12 3.84
C PRO A 63 -1.91 -12.77 3.37
N GLY A 64 -1.22 -13.42 4.31
CA GLY A 64 0.07 -14.07 4.11
C GLY A 64 1.28 -13.14 4.18
N CYS A 65 1.09 -11.87 4.49
CA CYS A 65 2.14 -10.92 4.86
C CYS A 65 2.15 -10.72 6.38
N GLY A 66 3.30 -10.39 6.94
CA GLY A 66 3.48 -10.06 8.35
C GLY A 66 2.95 -11.13 9.28
N HIS A 67 1.95 -10.75 10.07
CA HIS A 67 1.29 -11.63 11.04
C HIS A 67 -0.13 -12.06 10.60
N SER A 68 -0.55 -11.74 9.38
CA SER A 68 -1.85 -12.18 8.85
C SER A 68 -1.78 -13.57 8.25
N ASP A 69 -2.81 -14.37 8.51
CA ASP A 69 -2.92 -15.71 7.95
C ASP A 69 -3.02 -15.71 6.42
N PRO A 70 -2.51 -16.73 5.76
CA PRO A 70 -2.52 -16.79 4.30
C PRO A 70 -3.92 -17.06 3.73
N ALA A 71 -4.25 -16.43 2.60
CA ALA A 71 -5.40 -16.74 1.76
C ALA A 71 -4.93 -17.01 0.31
N PRO A 72 -4.42 -18.21 0.00
CA PRO A 72 -3.67 -18.47 -1.23
C PRO A 72 -4.50 -18.38 -2.51
N LYS A 73 -5.82 -18.50 -2.42
CA LYS A 73 -6.75 -18.42 -3.56
C LYS A 73 -7.43 -17.06 -3.69
N ARG A 74 -7.14 -16.10 -2.79
CA ARG A 74 -7.78 -14.78 -2.79
C ARG A 74 -7.60 -14.05 -4.13
N ARG A 75 -8.63 -13.28 -4.49
CA ARG A 75 -8.63 -12.32 -5.60
C ARG A 75 -8.56 -10.90 -5.03
N LEU A 76 -8.42 -9.90 -5.88
CA LEU A 76 -8.41 -8.51 -5.47
C LEU A 76 -9.69 -8.14 -4.70
N LEU A 77 -10.85 -8.54 -5.21
CA LEU A 77 -12.17 -8.23 -4.62
C LEU A 77 -12.53 -9.01 -3.34
N ASP A 78 -11.66 -9.90 -2.86
CA ASP A 78 -11.84 -10.53 -1.55
C ASP A 78 -11.35 -9.63 -0.41
N TRP A 79 -10.41 -8.72 -0.69
CA TRP A 79 -9.83 -7.82 0.29
C TRP A 79 -10.82 -6.85 0.95
N PRO A 80 -11.75 -6.22 0.22
CA PRO A 80 -12.77 -5.36 0.83
C PRO A 80 -13.57 -6.02 1.95
N ARG A 81 -13.82 -7.33 1.87
CA ARG A 81 -14.49 -8.09 2.94
C ARG A 81 -13.62 -8.12 4.21
N ASP A 82 -12.33 -8.45 4.11
CA ASP A 82 -11.41 -8.48 5.24
C ASP A 82 -11.34 -7.08 5.92
N VAL A 83 -11.33 -5.99 5.10
CA VAL A 83 -11.34 -4.60 5.59
C VAL A 83 -12.66 -4.26 6.27
N ALA A 84 -13.80 -4.68 5.73
CA ALA A 84 -15.12 -4.45 6.34
C ALA A 84 -15.25 -5.15 7.69
N GLU A 85 -14.77 -6.40 7.80
CA GLU A 85 -14.75 -7.13 9.07
C GLU A 85 -13.84 -6.46 10.09
N LEU A 86 -12.65 -5.98 9.69
CA LEU A 86 -11.77 -5.20 10.57
C LEU A 86 -12.43 -3.90 11.02
N ALA A 87 -13.07 -3.16 10.12
CA ALA A 87 -13.79 -1.93 10.45
C ALA A 87 -14.91 -2.21 11.45
N ASN A 88 -15.69 -3.28 11.27
CA ASN A 88 -16.75 -3.70 12.20
C ASN A 88 -16.19 -4.02 13.58
N ALA A 89 -15.09 -4.78 13.67
CA ALA A 89 -14.44 -5.14 14.92
C ALA A 89 -13.90 -3.91 15.67
N LEU A 90 -13.60 -2.81 14.95
CA LEU A 90 -13.14 -1.54 15.51
C LEU A 90 -14.27 -0.53 15.77
N GLY A 91 -15.53 -0.88 15.46
CA GLY A 91 -16.69 0.01 15.59
C GLY A 91 -16.67 1.19 14.61
N ILE A 92 -16.04 1.01 13.44
CA ILE A 92 -15.89 2.03 12.41
C ILE A 92 -16.94 1.79 11.32
N ASP A 93 -17.82 2.76 11.11
CA ASP A 93 -18.84 2.68 10.08
C ASP A 93 -18.37 3.26 8.73
N ARG A 94 -17.81 4.46 8.75
CA ARG A 94 -17.31 5.18 7.56
C ARG A 94 -15.84 5.53 7.71
N PHE A 95 -15.08 5.47 6.61
CA PHE A 95 -13.63 5.66 6.65
C PHE A 95 -13.06 6.09 5.30
N GLY A 96 -11.88 6.68 5.31
CA GLY A 96 -11.04 6.87 4.13
C GLY A 96 -10.18 5.64 3.84
N VAL A 97 -9.78 5.44 2.60
CA VAL A 97 -8.81 4.41 2.22
C VAL A 97 -7.65 5.01 1.44
N MET A 98 -6.42 4.61 1.75
CA MET A 98 -5.25 4.98 0.98
C MET A 98 -4.41 3.75 0.63
N GLY A 99 -3.76 3.79 -0.51
CA GLY A 99 -2.85 2.75 -0.93
C GLY A 99 -1.60 3.32 -1.57
N TRP A 100 -0.44 2.85 -1.11
CA TRP A 100 0.85 3.19 -1.69
C TRP A 100 1.33 2.10 -2.63
N SER A 101 1.83 2.50 -3.83
CA SER A 101 2.38 1.53 -4.79
C SER A 101 1.38 0.42 -5.10
N LEU A 102 1.76 -0.85 -4.94
CA LEU A 102 0.88 -2.01 -5.11
C LEU A 102 -0.35 -1.97 -4.18
N GLY A 103 -0.31 -1.22 -3.07
CA GLY A 103 -1.43 -1.00 -2.16
C GLY A 103 -2.61 -0.26 -2.81
N SER A 104 -2.35 0.54 -3.85
CA SER A 104 -3.35 1.36 -4.52
C SER A 104 -4.48 0.55 -5.16
N GLN A 105 -4.20 -0.63 -5.74
CA GLN A 105 -5.23 -1.53 -6.27
C GLN A 105 -6.21 -2.00 -5.18
N TYR A 106 -5.74 -2.16 -3.95
CA TYR A 106 -6.55 -2.57 -2.80
C TYR A 106 -7.40 -1.41 -2.26
N ALA A 107 -6.90 -0.17 -2.33
CA ALA A 107 -7.68 1.02 -2.04
C ALA A 107 -8.80 1.21 -3.07
N ALA A 108 -8.50 1.06 -4.37
CA ALA A 108 -9.48 1.09 -5.43
C ALA A 108 -10.54 -0.02 -5.29
N ALA A 109 -10.14 -1.25 -4.92
CA ALA A 109 -11.06 -2.36 -4.69
C ALA A 109 -12.01 -2.08 -3.51
N CYS A 110 -11.52 -1.47 -2.42
CA CYS A 110 -12.36 -1.06 -1.30
C CYS A 110 -13.32 0.07 -1.70
N ALA A 111 -12.86 1.06 -2.46
CA ALA A 111 -13.69 2.14 -2.97
C ALA A 111 -14.84 1.62 -3.86
N TYR A 112 -14.54 0.62 -4.71
CA TYR A 112 -15.55 -0.03 -5.57
C TYR A 112 -16.54 -0.89 -4.77
N SER A 113 -16.05 -1.70 -3.82
CA SER A 113 -16.85 -2.77 -3.21
C SER A 113 -17.59 -2.35 -1.95
N LEU A 114 -17.25 -1.20 -1.35
CA LEU A 114 -17.81 -0.73 -0.08
C LEU A 114 -18.49 0.65 -0.24
N PRO A 115 -19.47 0.79 -1.15
CA PRO A 115 -20.16 2.04 -1.33
C PRO A 115 -20.88 2.45 -0.04
N GLY A 116 -20.84 3.73 0.31
CA GLY A 116 -21.40 4.25 1.54
C GLY A 116 -20.52 4.10 2.79
N ARG A 117 -19.52 3.22 2.80
CA ARG A 117 -18.52 3.10 3.88
C ARG A 117 -17.22 3.82 3.55
N VAL A 118 -16.69 3.64 2.35
CA VAL A 118 -15.54 4.39 1.85
C VAL A 118 -16.01 5.76 1.38
N ILE A 119 -15.44 6.82 2.00
CA ILE A 119 -15.84 8.20 1.71
C ILE A 119 -14.99 8.80 0.60
N ARG A 120 -13.71 8.57 0.66
CA ARG A 120 -12.69 9.00 -0.30
C ARG A 120 -11.62 7.92 -0.42
N ALA A 121 -10.94 7.89 -1.57
CA ALA A 121 -9.79 7.05 -1.78
C ALA A 121 -8.56 7.86 -2.20
N ALA A 122 -7.38 7.52 -1.66
CA ALA A 122 -6.11 8.11 -2.04
C ALA A 122 -5.18 7.06 -2.67
N ILE A 123 -4.61 7.39 -3.80
CA ILE A 123 -3.65 6.59 -4.55
C ILE A 123 -2.31 7.32 -4.54
N LEU A 124 -1.30 6.73 -3.91
CA LEU A 124 0.05 7.29 -3.83
C LEU A 124 1.01 6.42 -4.64
N ALA A 125 1.67 7.00 -5.64
CA ALA A 125 2.59 6.26 -6.53
C ALA A 125 1.96 4.93 -6.99
N GLY A 126 0.74 5.00 -7.52
CA GLY A 126 -0.14 3.85 -7.71
C GLY A 126 0.19 3.01 -8.92
N VAL A 127 -0.16 1.72 -8.83
CA VAL A 127 -0.14 0.83 -10.00
C VAL A 127 -1.45 0.94 -10.79
N VAL A 128 -1.38 0.67 -12.08
CA VAL A 128 -2.55 0.58 -12.97
C VAL A 128 -2.95 -0.88 -13.19
N PRO A 129 -4.23 -1.16 -13.56
CA PRO A 129 -4.63 -2.47 -14.03
C PRO A 129 -3.70 -2.96 -15.15
N PHE A 130 -3.20 -4.18 -15.00
CA PHE A 130 -2.14 -4.70 -15.88
C PHE A 130 -2.56 -4.80 -17.35
N GLU A 131 -3.86 -4.98 -17.62
CA GLU A 131 -4.44 -5.05 -18.95
C GLU A 131 -4.42 -3.71 -19.71
N ILE A 132 -4.44 -2.60 -18.99
CA ILE A 132 -4.42 -1.25 -19.60
C ILE A 132 -3.06 -0.57 -19.52
N GLN A 133 -2.08 -1.19 -18.87
CA GLN A 133 -0.73 -0.65 -18.78
C GLN A 133 -0.03 -0.71 -20.14
N PRO A 134 0.29 0.42 -20.75
CA PRO A 134 0.74 0.44 -22.17
C PRO A 134 2.13 -0.15 -22.37
N SER A 135 2.97 -0.12 -21.34
CA SER A 135 4.35 -0.58 -21.47
C SER A 135 4.95 -0.98 -20.13
N ARG A 136 5.60 -2.16 -20.10
CA ARG A 136 6.49 -2.54 -19.01
C ARG A 136 7.86 -1.84 -19.10
N ALA A 137 8.08 -1.01 -20.09
CA ALA A 137 9.39 -0.40 -20.34
C ALA A 137 9.82 0.54 -19.21
N GLY A 138 8.86 1.19 -18.53
CA GLY A 138 9.12 2.04 -17.37
C GLY A 138 9.30 1.31 -16.04
N MET A 139 8.94 0.02 -15.95
CA MET A 139 9.05 -0.71 -14.69
C MET A 139 10.50 -1.01 -14.35
N VAL A 140 10.87 -0.82 -13.08
CA VAL A 140 12.19 -1.24 -12.58
C VAL A 140 12.43 -2.74 -12.81
N TRP A 141 13.68 -3.10 -13.08
CA TRP A 141 14.06 -4.49 -13.40
C TRP A 141 13.62 -5.49 -12.32
N PHE A 142 13.63 -5.09 -11.04
CA PHE A 142 13.24 -5.94 -9.91
C PHE A 142 11.77 -6.36 -9.99
N ASP A 143 10.84 -5.42 -10.20
CA ASP A 143 9.42 -5.74 -10.34
C ASP A 143 9.13 -6.57 -11.59
N ARG A 144 9.81 -6.29 -12.71
CA ARG A 144 9.72 -7.11 -13.93
C ARG A 144 10.16 -8.55 -13.69
N TRP A 145 11.27 -8.73 -12.97
CA TRP A 145 11.80 -10.02 -12.57
C TRP A 145 10.84 -10.75 -11.64
N LEU A 146 10.37 -10.05 -10.59
CA LEU A 146 9.45 -10.62 -9.59
C LEU A 146 8.12 -11.01 -10.22
N LEU A 147 7.50 -10.16 -11.05
CA LEU A 147 6.28 -10.46 -11.80
C LEU A 147 6.44 -11.69 -12.70
N THR A 148 7.59 -11.84 -13.35
CA THR A 148 7.87 -12.97 -14.22
C THR A 148 7.99 -14.27 -13.41
N LEU A 149 8.79 -14.25 -12.34
CA LEU A 149 8.96 -15.42 -11.47
C LEU A 149 7.70 -15.79 -10.71
N CYS A 150 6.93 -14.82 -10.20
CA CYS A 150 5.67 -15.09 -9.52
C CYS A 150 4.67 -15.82 -10.43
N ARG A 151 4.73 -15.57 -11.73
CA ARG A 151 3.88 -16.25 -12.71
C ARG A 151 4.36 -17.67 -13.03
N TRP A 152 5.64 -17.82 -13.41
CA TRP A 152 6.14 -19.03 -14.05
C TRP A 152 6.85 -19.97 -13.09
N ALA A 153 7.44 -19.43 -12.04
CA ALA A 153 8.24 -20.19 -11.08
C ALA A 153 8.08 -19.63 -9.64
N PRO A 154 6.85 -19.66 -9.05
CA PRO A 154 6.60 -19.10 -7.71
C PRO A 154 7.55 -19.59 -6.61
N PRO A 155 7.98 -20.88 -6.60
CA PRO A 155 8.97 -21.35 -5.62
C PRO A 155 10.33 -20.65 -5.77
N LEU A 156 10.77 -20.36 -7.01
CA LEU A 156 12.01 -19.63 -7.27
C LEU A 156 11.89 -18.15 -6.86
N ALA A 157 10.72 -17.53 -7.07
CA ALA A 157 10.45 -16.17 -6.55
C ALA A 157 10.58 -16.14 -5.02
N GLY A 158 9.97 -17.09 -4.32
CA GLY A 158 10.03 -17.21 -2.87
C GLY A 158 11.45 -17.48 -2.35
N PHE A 159 12.18 -18.37 -3.02
CA PHE A 159 13.57 -18.63 -2.69
C PHE A 159 14.46 -17.40 -2.93
N GLY A 160 14.30 -16.74 -4.07
CA GLY A 160 15.06 -15.53 -4.41
C GLY A 160 14.81 -14.37 -3.43
N LEU A 161 13.55 -14.14 -3.03
CA LEU A 161 13.22 -13.17 -1.99
C LEU A 161 13.89 -13.52 -0.66
N ARG A 162 13.88 -14.78 -0.27
CA ARG A 162 14.49 -15.24 0.97
C ARG A 162 16.00 -15.05 0.95
N VAL A 163 16.67 -15.48 -0.13
CA VAL A 163 18.10 -15.28 -0.32
C VAL A 163 18.48 -13.81 -0.33
N ALA A 164 17.69 -12.98 -1.03
CA ALA A 164 17.91 -11.53 -1.07
C ALA A 164 17.80 -10.87 0.32
N LEU A 165 17.05 -11.46 1.24
CA LEU A 165 16.88 -10.94 2.60
C LEU A 165 17.90 -11.49 3.62
N GLU A 166 18.44 -12.70 3.39
CA GLU A 166 19.32 -13.38 4.32
C GLU A 166 20.82 -13.19 3.99
N VAL A 167 21.16 -13.03 2.72
CA VAL A 167 22.56 -13.14 2.27
C VAL A 167 23.32 -11.80 2.18
N PRO A 168 22.80 -10.69 1.65
CA PRO A 168 23.48 -9.42 1.72
C PRO A 168 23.03 -8.59 2.91
N PRO A 169 23.89 -7.67 3.41
CA PRO A 169 23.38 -6.63 4.29
C PRO A 169 22.23 -5.94 3.59
N LEU A 170 21.07 -5.85 4.26
CA LEU A 170 19.85 -5.29 3.71
C LEU A 170 20.05 -3.87 3.13
N ALA A 171 21.02 -3.13 3.68
CA ALA A 171 21.50 -1.87 3.12
C ALA A 171 22.06 -1.99 1.69
N TRP A 172 22.64 -3.14 1.32
CA TRP A 172 23.09 -3.38 -0.05
C TRP A 172 21.90 -3.63 -0.98
N MET A 173 20.91 -4.41 -0.53
CA MET A 173 19.69 -4.68 -1.30
C MET A 173 18.90 -3.39 -1.55
N GLN A 174 18.77 -2.52 -0.55
CA GLN A 174 18.22 -1.18 -0.71
C GLN A 174 19.02 -0.38 -1.75
N ARG A 175 20.37 -0.41 -1.69
CA ARG A 175 21.21 0.25 -2.70
C ARG A 175 21.02 -0.32 -4.10
N VAL A 176 20.74 -1.62 -4.24
CA VAL A 176 20.52 -2.26 -5.55
C VAL A 176 19.12 -1.95 -6.07
N ILE A 177 18.09 -2.02 -5.23
CA ILE A 177 16.70 -1.72 -5.60
C ILE A 177 16.57 -0.23 -5.94
N TYR A 178 17.20 0.65 -5.15
CA TYR A 178 17.16 2.10 -5.34
C TYR A 178 18.42 2.67 -6.02
N ARG A 179 19.26 1.81 -6.64
CA ARG A 179 20.47 2.24 -7.35
C ARG A 179 20.14 3.25 -8.44
N ASP A 180 19.02 3.04 -9.11
CA ASP A 180 18.49 3.90 -10.16
C ASP A 180 17.46 4.89 -9.59
N GLY A 181 17.23 4.89 -8.26
CA GLY A 181 16.34 5.81 -7.56
C GLY A 181 16.88 7.24 -7.58
N ASN A 182 15.96 8.19 -7.58
CA ASN A 182 16.30 9.59 -7.55
C ASN A 182 16.95 10.02 -6.22
N TYR A 183 17.45 11.27 -6.17
CA TYR A 183 18.06 11.84 -4.97
C TYR A 183 17.08 11.87 -3.79
N ALA A 184 15.79 12.19 -4.02
CA ALA A 184 14.78 12.32 -2.99
C ALA A 184 14.50 11.00 -2.26
N ASP A 185 14.40 9.86 -2.97
CA ASP A 185 14.23 8.54 -2.36
C ASP A 185 15.43 8.17 -1.48
N ARG A 186 16.64 8.44 -1.97
CA ARG A 186 17.86 8.19 -1.19
C ARG A 186 17.92 9.05 0.07
N GLU A 187 17.51 10.29 -0.02
CA GLU A 187 17.48 11.20 1.11
C GLU A 187 16.37 10.85 2.10
N ALA A 188 15.18 10.49 1.62
CA ALA A 188 14.08 10.00 2.46
C ALA A 188 14.49 8.79 3.29
N LEU A 189 15.22 7.85 2.68
CA LEU A 189 15.75 6.66 3.38
C LEU A 189 16.88 6.98 4.38
N ARG A 190 17.64 8.07 4.16
CA ARG A 190 18.69 8.52 5.08
C ARG A 190 18.16 9.27 6.29
N ARG A 191 17.11 10.07 6.08
CA ARG A 191 16.48 10.89 7.13
C ARG A 191 15.58 10.10 8.05
N ASP A 192 15.36 8.82 7.75
CA ASP A 192 14.58 7.96 8.62
C ASP A 192 15.18 7.93 10.03
N PRO A 193 14.43 8.28 11.08
CA PRO A 193 14.86 8.08 12.45
C PRO A 193 15.15 6.62 12.78
N SER A 194 14.62 5.69 11.99
CA SER A 194 15.02 4.27 11.96
C SER A 194 15.64 3.94 10.60
N PRO A 195 16.97 3.98 10.43
CA PRO A 195 17.63 3.63 9.17
C PRO A 195 17.35 2.18 8.75
N THR A 196 16.67 1.43 9.58
CA THR A 196 16.25 0.04 9.38
C THR A 196 14.79 -0.10 8.96
N TRP A 197 13.98 1.00 8.92
CA TRP A 197 12.55 0.94 8.63
C TRP A 197 12.20 0.16 7.36
N ALA A 198 12.80 0.52 6.24
CA ALA A 198 12.52 -0.18 4.97
C ALA A 198 12.94 -1.66 5.05
N ALA A 199 14.00 -1.93 5.80
CA ALA A 199 14.49 -3.26 6.07
C ALA A 199 13.54 -4.06 6.95
N GLU A 200 13.02 -3.44 7.99
CA GLU A 200 12.10 -4.05 8.94
C GLU A 200 10.76 -4.36 8.26
N THR A 201 10.23 -3.43 7.46
CA THR A 201 8.97 -3.62 6.76
C THR A 201 9.03 -4.74 5.72
N ILE A 202 10.18 -4.87 5.00
CA ILE A 202 10.41 -5.96 4.05
C ILE A 202 10.57 -7.31 4.76
N ARG A 203 11.36 -7.38 5.85
CA ARG A 203 11.49 -8.61 6.65
C ARG A 203 10.16 -9.05 7.22
N GLU A 204 9.40 -8.10 7.72
CA GLU A 204 8.07 -8.35 8.26
C GLU A 204 7.13 -8.89 7.18
N ALA A 205 7.15 -8.34 5.95
CA ALA A 205 6.34 -8.82 4.83
C ALA A 205 6.48 -10.33 4.57
N VAL A 206 7.69 -10.85 4.71
CA VAL A 206 8.00 -12.26 4.45
C VAL A 206 8.22 -13.10 5.72
N ARG A 207 7.84 -12.57 6.88
CA ARG A 207 7.98 -13.24 8.18
C ARG A 207 7.41 -14.66 8.20
N ALA A 208 6.23 -14.86 7.64
CA ALA A 208 5.57 -16.16 7.50
C ALA A 208 5.91 -16.87 6.15
N GLY A 209 6.92 -16.36 5.43
CA GLY A 209 7.31 -16.79 4.10
C GLY A 209 6.78 -15.86 3.00
N ALA A 210 7.27 -16.06 1.77
CA ALA A 210 7.00 -15.16 0.65
C ALA A 210 5.65 -15.37 -0.05
N ARG A 211 4.80 -16.30 0.43
CA ARG A 211 3.56 -16.69 -0.28
C ARG A 211 2.56 -15.54 -0.42
N GLY A 212 2.44 -14.68 0.59
CA GLY A 212 1.58 -13.50 0.56
C GLY A 212 2.04 -12.51 -0.52
N VAL A 213 3.33 -12.17 -0.51
CA VAL A 213 3.96 -11.29 -1.51
C VAL A 213 3.79 -11.85 -2.93
N ILE A 214 4.07 -13.14 -3.14
CA ILE A 214 3.91 -13.79 -4.44
C ILE A 214 2.45 -13.69 -4.91
N ARG A 215 1.47 -13.90 -4.01
CA ARG A 215 0.06 -13.79 -4.36
C ARG A 215 -0.32 -12.36 -4.73
N ASP A 216 0.20 -11.34 -4.04
CA ASP A 216 -0.01 -9.92 -4.38
C ASP A 216 0.44 -9.59 -5.80
N TYR A 217 1.64 -9.99 -6.18
CA TYR A 217 2.17 -9.77 -7.54
C TYR A 217 1.39 -10.56 -8.61
N ARG A 218 0.83 -11.72 -8.27
CA ARG A 218 -0.06 -12.45 -9.18
C ARG A 218 -1.39 -11.75 -9.35
N ILE A 219 -1.97 -11.25 -8.25
CA ILE A 219 -3.22 -10.47 -8.26
C ILE A 219 -3.07 -9.22 -9.15
N TRP A 220 -1.95 -8.51 -9.06
CA TRP A 220 -1.72 -7.35 -9.92
C TRP A 220 -1.78 -7.68 -11.41
N ARG A 221 -1.40 -8.90 -11.80
CA ARG A 221 -1.48 -9.36 -13.19
C ARG A 221 -2.86 -9.88 -13.60
N GLU A 222 -3.70 -10.17 -12.65
CA GLU A 222 -5.07 -10.63 -12.90
C GLU A 222 -5.97 -9.40 -13.16
N PRO A 223 -7.07 -9.55 -13.95
CA PRO A 223 -8.07 -8.50 -14.05
C PRO A 223 -8.57 -8.09 -12.67
N TRP A 224 -8.71 -6.78 -12.45
CA TRP A 224 -9.19 -6.28 -11.15
C TRP A 224 -10.63 -6.68 -10.85
N GLY A 225 -11.42 -7.03 -11.90
CA GLY A 225 -12.81 -7.44 -11.76
C GLY A 225 -13.81 -6.28 -11.74
N PHE A 226 -13.33 -5.05 -11.94
CA PHE A 226 -14.12 -3.83 -12.10
C PHE A 226 -13.36 -2.83 -12.99
N GLY A 227 -14.11 -1.91 -13.60
CA GLY A 227 -13.54 -0.80 -14.34
C GLY A 227 -13.27 0.39 -13.44
N LEU A 228 -12.23 1.16 -13.74
CA LEU A 228 -11.87 2.38 -12.98
C LEU A 228 -12.99 3.43 -13.05
N GLU A 229 -13.74 3.44 -14.13
CA GLU A 229 -14.92 4.31 -14.37
C GLU A 229 -16.11 4.00 -13.44
N GLN A 230 -16.07 2.87 -12.73
CA GLN A 230 -17.10 2.46 -11.78
C GLN A 230 -16.82 2.93 -10.33
N LEU A 231 -15.72 3.66 -10.11
CA LEU A 231 -15.43 4.23 -8.80
C LEU A 231 -16.33 5.44 -8.56
N ASP A 232 -17.25 5.33 -7.62
CA ASP A 232 -18.25 6.35 -7.27
C ASP A 232 -17.90 7.08 -5.96
N VAL A 233 -16.62 7.30 -5.73
CA VAL A 233 -16.10 8.09 -4.60
C VAL A 233 -15.06 9.09 -5.11
N GLU A 234 -14.87 10.18 -4.38
CA GLU A 234 -13.80 11.12 -4.70
C GLU A 234 -12.43 10.45 -4.55
N VAL A 235 -11.62 10.48 -5.62
CA VAL A 235 -10.28 9.87 -5.67
C VAL A 235 -9.21 10.94 -5.81
N GLY A 236 -8.25 10.98 -4.87
CA GLY A 236 -7.03 11.77 -4.97
C GLY A 236 -5.86 10.88 -5.41
N ILE A 237 -5.05 11.38 -6.33
CA ILE A 237 -3.87 10.69 -6.84
C ILE A 237 -2.65 11.60 -6.58
N TRP A 238 -1.67 11.10 -5.86
CA TRP A 238 -0.37 11.76 -5.66
C TRP A 238 0.70 10.97 -6.39
N GLN A 239 1.49 11.67 -7.21
CA GLN A 239 2.54 11.05 -8.03
C GLN A 239 3.80 11.89 -8.05
N GLY A 240 4.94 11.28 -7.73
CA GLY A 240 6.24 11.93 -7.90
C GLY A 240 6.67 11.98 -9.37
N ASP A 241 7.17 13.11 -9.84
CA ASP A 241 7.63 13.25 -11.23
C ASP A 241 8.98 12.56 -11.46
N ALA A 242 9.71 12.28 -10.39
CA ALA A 242 10.97 11.55 -10.42
C ALA A 242 10.85 10.08 -9.95
N ASP A 243 9.61 9.55 -9.88
CA ASP A 243 9.35 8.15 -9.53
C ASP A 243 9.79 7.23 -10.68
N ALA A 244 10.81 6.41 -10.41
CA ALA A 244 11.33 5.44 -11.37
C ALA A 244 10.58 4.09 -11.33
N MET A 245 9.68 3.87 -10.37
CA MET A 245 8.95 2.61 -10.19
C MET A 245 7.56 2.65 -10.83
N THR A 246 6.83 3.73 -10.58
CA THR A 246 5.52 4.01 -11.17
C THR A 246 5.59 5.37 -11.87
N PRO A 247 5.64 5.41 -13.21
CA PRO A 247 5.82 6.66 -13.95
C PRO A 247 4.57 7.54 -13.89
N VAL A 248 4.75 8.85 -14.07
CA VAL A 248 3.66 9.84 -14.13
C VAL A 248 2.57 9.43 -15.12
N ALA A 249 2.94 8.84 -16.25
CA ALA A 249 1.99 8.36 -17.26
C ALA A 249 0.96 7.35 -16.71
N ASP A 250 1.34 6.54 -15.71
CA ASP A 250 0.40 5.62 -15.04
C ASP A 250 -0.62 6.40 -14.19
N ALA A 251 -0.18 7.45 -13.49
CA ALA A 251 -1.06 8.31 -12.70
C ALA A 251 -2.00 9.14 -13.59
N GLU A 252 -1.50 9.64 -14.72
CA GLU A 252 -2.32 10.33 -15.74
C GLU A 252 -3.39 9.38 -16.31
N LEU A 253 -3.03 8.12 -16.57
CA LEU A 253 -3.98 7.10 -17.03
C LEU A 253 -5.06 6.81 -16.00
N LEU A 254 -4.69 6.70 -14.72
CA LEU A 254 -5.67 6.54 -13.62
C LEU A 254 -6.60 7.76 -13.55
N ALA A 255 -6.05 8.98 -13.58
CA ALA A 255 -6.83 10.21 -13.53
C ALA A 255 -7.78 10.36 -14.72
N ALA A 256 -7.36 9.94 -15.90
CA ALA A 256 -8.21 9.98 -17.11
C ALA A 256 -9.34 8.94 -17.08
N ARG A 257 -9.20 7.85 -16.32
CA ARG A 257 -10.19 6.76 -16.27
C ARG A 257 -11.12 6.83 -15.07
N ILE A 258 -10.71 7.44 -13.97
CA ILE A 258 -11.50 7.55 -12.75
C ILE A 258 -12.30 8.85 -12.80
N PRO A 259 -13.65 8.80 -12.75
CA PRO A 259 -14.47 10.00 -12.81
C PRO A 259 -14.15 10.97 -11.68
N GLY A 260 -13.88 12.23 -12.02
CA GLY A 260 -13.61 13.28 -11.02
C GLY A 260 -12.32 13.13 -10.22
N ALA A 261 -11.41 12.23 -10.61
CA ALA A 261 -10.14 12.07 -9.92
C ALA A 261 -9.30 13.35 -9.99
N ARG A 262 -8.61 13.64 -8.88
CA ARG A 262 -7.68 14.77 -8.77
C ARG A 262 -6.26 14.25 -8.79
N LEU A 263 -5.45 14.69 -9.75
CA LEU A 263 -4.03 14.33 -9.85
C LEU A 263 -3.17 15.49 -9.34
N ALA A 264 -2.35 15.17 -8.35
CA ALA A 264 -1.27 16.03 -7.86
C ALA A 264 0.08 15.43 -8.26
N VAL A 265 0.78 16.06 -9.20
CA VAL A 265 2.16 15.71 -9.54
C VAL A 265 3.08 16.48 -8.60
N CYS A 266 3.90 15.76 -7.83
CA CYS A 266 4.78 16.28 -6.80
C CYS A 266 6.21 16.42 -7.33
N PRO A 267 6.71 17.67 -7.55
CA PRO A 267 8.01 17.88 -8.17
C PRO A 267 9.17 17.35 -7.33
N GLY A 268 10.08 16.62 -7.97
CA GLY A 268 11.29 16.08 -7.35
C GLY A 268 11.06 14.85 -6.48
N GLU A 269 9.81 14.45 -6.24
CA GLU A 269 9.50 13.28 -5.42
C GLU A 269 9.68 11.98 -6.20
N GLY A 270 10.23 10.98 -5.51
CA GLY A 270 10.32 9.61 -5.99
C GLY A 270 9.26 8.72 -5.40
N HIS A 271 9.49 7.41 -5.44
CA HIS A 271 8.52 6.41 -4.98
C HIS A 271 8.35 6.39 -3.46
N VAL A 272 9.45 6.41 -2.73
CA VAL A 272 9.47 6.34 -1.25
C VAL A 272 9.28 7.73 -0.65
N SER A 273 9.95 8.74 -1.21
CA SER A 273 9.87 10.10 -0.70
C SER A 273 8.47 10.67 -0.83
N LEU A 274 7.74 10.33 -1.89
CA LEU A 274 6.34 10.72 -2.05
C LEU A 274 5.47 10.25 -0.88
N GLN A 275 5.54 8.97 -0.52
CA GLN A 275 4.77 8.44 0.60
C GLN A 275 5.13 9.16 1.91
N ARG A 276 6.40 9.40 2.14
CA ARG A 276 6.87 10.01 3.38
C ARG A 276 6.49 11.47 3.51
N ASN A 277 6.59 12.23 2.42
CA ASN A 277 6.38 13.67 2.43
C ASN A 277 4.91 14.05 2.22
N HIS A 278 4.13 13.24 1.48
CA HIS A 278 2.74 13.52 1.14
C HIS A 278 1.72 12.52 1.69
N GLY A 279 2.16 11.43 2.32
CA GLY A 279 1.24 10.42 2.87
C GLY A 279 0.35 10.95 3.97
N ALA A 280 0.87 11.83 4.83
CA ALA A 280 0.07 12.44 5.90
C ALA A 280 -0.90 13.50 5.35
N GLU A 281 -0.53 14.25 4.32
CA GLU A 281 -1.41 15.17 3.59
C GLU A 281 -2.59 14.40 2.98
N ALA A 282 -2.31 13.30 2.28
CA ALA A 282 -3.34 12.44 1.71
C ALA A 282 -4.27 11.85 2.79
N ALA A 283 -3.72 11.41 3.92
CA ALA A 283 -4.50 10.90 5.04
C ALA A 283 -5.38 11.99 5.67
N ALA A 284 -4.87 13.23 5.81
CA ALA A 284 -5.63 14.37 6.31
C ALA A 284 -6.78 14.72 5.36
N TRP A 285 -6.53 14.75 4.05
CA TRP A 285 -7.54 14.98 3.02
C TRP A 285 -8.66 13.92 3.07
N LEU A 286 -8.34 12.65 3.29
CA LEU A 286 -9.31 11.57 3.46
C LEU A 286 -10.20 11.76 4.69
N ALA A 287 -9.65 12.36 5.75
CA ALA A 287 -10.33 12.57 7.02
C ALA A 287 -11.29 13.79 7.02
N GLU A 288 -11.11 14.77 6.14
CA GLU A 288 -11.90 16.02 6.10
C GLU A 288 -13.43 15.80 6.07
N PRO A 289 -13.99 14.96 5.16
CA PRO A 289 -15.46 14.77 5.10
C PRO A 289 -16.00 14.05 6.33
N LEU A 290 -15.20 13.23 6.98
CA LEU A 290 -15.59 12.50 8.20
C LEU A 290 -15.75 13.47 9.36
N ARG A 291 -14.85 14.47 9.49
CA ARG A 291 -14.96 15.54 10.47
C ARG A 291 -16.19 16.41 10.24
N ALA A 292 -16.42 16.81 8.98
CA ALA A 292 -17.55 17.65 8.63
C ALA A 292 -18.92 17.00 8.92
N ALA A 293 -18.99 15.67 8.90
CA ALA A 293 -20.22 14.94 9.21
C ALA A 293 -20.52 14.81 10.71
N ARG A 294 -19.58 15.19 11.60
CA ARG A 294 -19.76 15.18 13.07
C ARG A 294 -20.18 16.51 13.66
N VAL A 295 -20.14 17.59 12.87
CA VAL A 295 -20.59 18.95 13.23
C VAL A 295 -22.02 19.14 12.78
#